data_1ba54aa798ec4a600774d332b13a621d
#
_entry.id   1ba54aa798ec4a600774d332b13a621d
#
_cell.length_a   1.000
_cell.length_b   1.000
_cell.length_c   1.000
_cell.angle_alpha   90.00
_cell.angle_beta   90.00
_cell.angle_gamma   90.00
#
_symmetry.space_group_name_H-M   'P 1'
#
loop_
_entity.id
_entity.type
_entity.pdbx_description
1 polymer ?
#
loop_
_entity_poly.entity_id
_entity_poly.type
_entity_poly.pdbx_seq_one_letter_code
_entity_poly.pdbx_strand_id
1 'polypeptide(L)'
;MQGDVRLAVDQGARAIGLIDGAFEYVAPVWHKEILYGLSKGVAVFGAASMGALRAAECHAFGMIGIGEIFAAYASEIRVDDADVALLHGPKELGYIAITVPMVNVDATIAGCCTRGLISAREARHLKESARSLFFKARSWNAVVANCSEIASGRANELLRILRHNYVDQKNADAMALIDALRHADAYSPPTHFEFNRTSLWRDD
;
A
#
# COMPACT_ATOMS: atom_id res chain seq x y z
N MET A 1 3.59 -12.73 -6.07
CA MET A 1 2.79 -13.02 -7.28
C MET A 1 1.77 -14.10 -6.96
N GLN A 2 0.84 -14.38 -7.87
CA GLN A 2 -0.05 -15.53 -7.73
C GLN A 2 0.75 -16.82 -7.58
N GLY A 3 0.40 -17.66 -6.59
CA GLY A 3 1.09 -18.89 -6.23
C GLY A 3 2.08 -18.78 -5.07
N ASP A 4 2.62 -17.60 -4.80
CA ASP A 4 3.67 -17.40 -3.79
C ASP A 4 3.17 -17.73 -2.37
N VAL A 5 1.95 -17.31 -2.02
CA VAL A 5 1.39 -17.58 -0.69
C VAL A 5 1.08 -19.06 -0.53
N ARG A 6 0.50 -19.70 -1.56
CA ARG A 6 0.26 -21.16 -1.54
C ARG A 6 1.57 -21.92 -1.33
N LEU A 7 2.60 -21.57 -2.12
CA LEU A 7 3.92 -22.22 -1.99
C LEU A 7 4.50 -22.06 -0.58
N ALA A 8 4.42 -20.88 0.01
CA ALA A 8 4.89 -20.66 1.38
C ALA A 8 4.13 -21.52 2.41
N VAL A 9 2.80 -21.61 2.27
CA VAL A 9 1.96 -22.46 3.14
C VAL A 9 2.35 -23.93 3.00
N ASP A 10 2.51 -24.42 1.78
CA ASP A 10 2.86 -25.83 1.50
C ASP A 10 4.29 -26.16 1.97
N GLN A 11 5.17 -25.16 2.05
CA GLN A 11 6.51 -25.26 2.65
C GLN A 11 6.52 -25.16 4.19
N GLY A 12 5.36 -25.02 4.82
CA GLY A 12 5.22 -25.04 6.28
C GLY A 12 5.39 -23.67 6.94
N ALA A 13 5.19 -22.56 6.23
CA ALA A 13 5.17 -21.23 6.84
C ALA A 13 4.11 -21.16 7.94
N ARG A 14 4.47 -20.60 9.11
CA ARG A 14 3.58 -20.38 10.25
C ARG A 14 2.98 -18.98 10.23
N ALA A 15 3.70 -18.02 9.65
CA ALA A 15 3.25 -16.66 9.45
C ALA A 15 3.72 -16.14 8.09
N ILE A 16 2.90 -15.32 7.43
CA ILE A 16 3.18 -14.74 6.12
C ILE A 16 2.85 -13.25 6.18
N GLY A 17 3.77 -12.40 5.74
CA GLY A 17 3.56 -10.97 5.57
C GLY A 17 3.49 -10.58 4.10
N LEU A 18 2.38 -9.98 3.69
CA LEU A 18 2.20 -9.39 2.37
C LEU A 18 2.44 -7.88 2.45
N ILE A 19 3.39 -7.39 1.67
CA ILE A 19 3.71 -5.95 1.60
C ILE A 19 3.36 -5.40 0.24
N ASP A 20 4.03 -5.89 -0.81
CA ASP A 20 3.93 -5.35 -2.15
C ASP A 20 3.79 -6.45 -3.22
N GLY A 21 3.46 -6.03 -4.43
CA GLY A 21 3.39 -6.88 -5.62
C GLY A 21 3.53 -6.01 -6.87
N ALA A 22 3.96 -6.60 -7.98
CA ALA A 22 4.04 -5.87 -9.24
C ALA A 22 2.62 -5.54 -9.72
N PHE A 23 2.35 -4.24 -9.87
CA PHE A 23 1.08 -3.73 -10.36
C PHE A 23 1.03 -3.79 -11.89
N GLU A 24 -0.06 -4.26 -12.47
CA GLU A 24 -0.34 -4.40 -13.92
C GLU A 24 0.47 -5.46 -14.69
N TYR A 25 1.67 -5.83 -14.26
CA TYR A 25 2.58 -6.66 -15.08
C TYR A 25 2.54 -8.15 -14.76
N VAL A 26 2.03 -8.53 -13.60
CA VAL A 26 1.91 -9.92 -13.16
C VAL A 26 0.58 -10.12 -12.43
N ALA A 27 0.08 -11.35 -12.42
CA ALA A 27 -1.08 -11.70 -11.62
C ALA A 27 -0.74 -11.48 -10.12
N PRO A 28 -1.51 -10.63 -9.41
CA PRO A 28 -1.31 -10.39 -7.98
C PRO A 28 -1.59 -11.65 -7.16
N VAL A 29 -1.17 -11.64 -5.89
CA VAL A 29 -1.55 -12.69 -4.93
C VAL A 29 -3.06 -12.84 -4.92
N TRP A 30 -3.53 -14.06 -5.11
CA TRP A 30 -4.95 -14.37 -5.22
C TRP A 30 -5.57 -14.53 -3.83
N HIS A 31 -6.77 -14.00 -3.63
CA HIS A 31 -7.52 -14.12 -2.37
C HIS A 31 -7.63 -15.56 -1.87
N LYS A 32 -7.83 -16.51 -2.80
CA LYS A 32 -7.91 -17.93 -2.45
C LYS A 32 -6.66 -18.51 -1.82
N GLU A 33 -5.49 -18.03 -2.18
CA GLU A 33 -4.24 -18.44 -1.54
C GLU A 33 -4.17 -17.96 -0.09
N ILE A 34 -4.63 -16.72 0.14
CA ILE A 34 -4.72 -16.14 1.49
C ILE A 34 -5.69 -16.94 2.33
N LEU A 35 -6.91 -17.18 1.82
CA LEU A 35 -7.93 -17.99 2.48
C LEU A 35 -7.44 -19.42 2.75
N TYR A 36 -6.68 -20.01 1.82
CA TYR A 36 -6.05 -21.32 2.02
C TYR A 36 -5.08 -21.29 3.20
N GLY A 37 -4.17 -20.31 3.25
CA GLY A 37 -3.25 -20.16 4.37
C GLY A 37 -3.97 -20.01 5.71
N LEU A 38 -4.96 -19.13 5.77
CA LEU A 38 -5.80 -18.91 6.96
C LEU A 38 -6.50 -20.22 7.39
N SER A 39 -7.06 -20.99 6.43
CA SER A 39 -7.72 -22.28 6.72
C SER A 39 -6.77 -23.36 7.24
N LYS A 40 -5.46 -23.20 7.00
CA LYS A 40 -4.39 -24.06 7.53
C LYS A 40 -3.82 -23.57 8.86
N GLY A 41 -4.37 -22.50 9.41
CA GLY A 41 -3.91 -21.91 10.66
C GLY A 41 -2.66 -21.03 10.52
N VAL A 42 -2.29 -20.64 9.30
CA VAL A 42 -1.19 -19.71 9.05
C VAL A 42 -1.65 -18.29 9.36
N ALA A 43 -0.89 -17.55 10.16
CA ALA A 43 -1.16 -16.13 10.40
C ALA A 43 -0.75 -15.33 9.16
N VAL A 44 -1.71 -14.66 8.50
CA VAL A 44 -1.44 -13.85 7.30
C VAL A 44 -1.65 -12.39 7.61
N PHE A 45 -0.59 -11.60 7.41
CA PHE A 45 -0.56 -10.16 7.64
C PHE A 45 -0.48 -9.42 6.31
N GLY A 46 -1.02 -8.20 6.26
CA GLY A 46 -0.93 -7.34 5.09
C GLY A 46 -0.77 -5.87 5.44
N ALA A 47 0.09 -5.15 4.69
CA ALA A 47 0.36 -3.72 4.90
C ALA A 47 0.83 -3.03 3.62
N ALA A 48 0.98 -1.74 3.68
CA ALA A 48 1.75 -0.85 2.81
C ALA A 48 1.21 -0.67 1.38
N SER A 49 1.02 -1.76 0.61
CA SER A 49 0.66 -1.69 -0.81
C SER A 49 -0.39 -2.75 -1.13
N MET A 50 -0.11 -3.65 -2.07
CA MET A 50 -1.00 -4.77 -2.38
C MET A 50 -1.38 -5.57 -1.12
N GLY A 51 -0.48 -5.68 -0.16
CA GLY A 51 -0.74 -6.33 1.12
C GLY A 51 -1.84 -5.65 1.94
N ALA A 52 -1.89 -4.31 1.93
CA ALA A 52 -2.94 -3.55 2.61
C ALA A 52 -4.32 -3.76 1.96
N LEU A 53 -4.37 -3.77 0.61
CA LEU A 53 -5.58 -4.07 -0.16
C LEU A 53 -6.10 -5.47 0.16
N ARG A 54 -5.22 -6.49 0.07
CA ARG A 54 -5.59 -7.88 0.39
C ARG A 54 -6.06 -8.04 1.83
N ALA A 55 -5.43 -7.31 2.77
CA ALA A 55 -5.88 -7.34 4.16
C ALA A 55 -7.27 -6.72 4.31
N ALA A 56 -7.57 -5.60 3.65
CA ALA A 56 -8.90 -5.00 3.69
C ALA A 56 -9.98 -5.91 3.10
N GLU A 57 -9.66 -6.67 2.05
CA GLU A 57 -10.57 -7.62 1.41
C GLU A 57 -10.74 -8.93 2.21
N CYS A 58 -9.71 -9.34 2.95
CA CYS A 58 -9.68 -10.65 3.62
C CYS A 58 -9.74 -10.57 5.16
N HIS A 59 -9.85 -9.38 5.77
CA HIS A 59 -9.87 -9.25 7.24
C HIS A 59 -11.06 -9.96 7.88
N ALA A 60 -12.21 -10.00 7.21
CA ALA A 60 -13.38 -10.73 7.68
C ALA A 60 -13.13 -12.25 7.84
N PHE A 61 -12.12 -12.79 7.14
CA PHE A 61 -11.67 -14.18 7.22
C PHE A 61 -10.46 -14.36 8.13
N GLY A 62 -9.98 -13.25 8.75
CA GLY A 62 -8.92 -13.26 9.74
C GLY A 62 -7.55 -12.86 9.24
N MET A 63 -7.42 -12.31 8.04
CA MET A 63 -6.19 -11.65 7.64
C MET A 63 -5.98 -10.40 8.49
N ILE A 64 -4.76 -10.20 8.97
CA ILE A 64 -4.40 -9.14 9.90
C ILE A 64 -3.86 -7.96 9.11
N GLY A 65 -4.57 -6.84 9.10
CA GLY A 65 -4.11 -5.62 8.46
C GLY A 65 -3.29 -4.76 9.40
N ILE A 66 -2.19 -4.20 8.88
CA ILE A 66 -1.27 -3.35 9.64
C ILE A 66 -1.10 -2.00 8.93
N GLY A 67 -1.11 -0.92 9.70
CA GLY A 67 -0.76 0.42 9.28
C GLY A 67 -1.93 1.26 8.79
N GLU A 68 -1.62 2.53 8.50
CA GLU A 68 -2.58 3.57 8.12
C GLU A 68 -3.22 3.29 6.74
N ILE A 69 -2.46 2.70 5.81
CA ILE A 69 -2.96 2.41 4.47
C ILE A 69 -4.03 1.32 4.56
N PHE A 70 -3.78 0.25 5.30
CA PHE A 70 -4.81 -0.77 5.56
C PHE A 70 -6.05 -0.15 6.21
N ALA A 71 -5.87 0.64 7.27
CA ALA A 71 -6.98 1.25 8.00
C ALA A 71 -7.87 2.12 7.09
N ALA A 72 -7.25 2.85 6.15
CA ALA A 72 -7.96 3.68 5.19
C ALA A 72 -8.79 2.87 4.18
N TYR A 73 -8.30 1.71 3.72
CA TYR A 73 -9.07 0.80 2.85
C TYR A 73 -10.15 0.05 3.62
N ALA A 74 -9.84 -0.46 4.81
CA ALA A 74 -10.80 -1.19 5.63
C ALA A 74 -11.99 -0.34 6.10
N SER A 75 -11.79 0.98 6.24
CA SER A 75 -12.83 1.96 6.57
C SER A 75 -13.49 2.61 5.35
N GLU A 76 -13.17 2.17 4.13
CA GLU A 76 -13.69 2.70 2.86
C GLU A 76 -13.40 4.21 2.63
N ILE A 77 -12.52 4.81 3.44
CA ILE A 77 -12.02 6.18 3.19
C ILE A 77 -11.22 6.21 1.87
N ARG A 78 -10.61 5.07 1.53
CA ARG A 78 -9.85 4.87 0.29
C ARG A 78 -10.41 3.64 -0.43
N VAL A 79 -10.60 3.77 -1.76
CA VAL A 79 -11.22 2.70 -2.58
C VAL A 79 -10.46 2.43 -3.89
N ASP A 80 -9.55 3.34 -4.30
CA ASP A 80 -8.82 3.22 -5.56
C ASP A 80 -7.52 2.43 -5.35
N ASP A 81 -7.38 1.28 -5.99
CA ASP A 81 -6.18 0.43 -5.93
C ASP A 81 -4.93 1.16 -6.47
N ALA A 82 -5.10 2.11 -7.41
CA ALA A 82 -4.01 2.89 -7.97
C ALA A 82 -3.40 3.89 -6.97
N ASP A 83 -4.02 4.09 -5.81
CA ASP A 83 -3.51 4.98 -4.78
C ASP A 83 -2.21 4.49 -4.13
N VAL A 84 -1.97 3.17 -4.12
CA VAL A 84 -0.71 2.57 -3.65
C VAL A 84 0.29 2.34 -4.78
N ALA A 85 -0.12 2.51 -6.04
CA ALA A 85 0.71 2.22 -7.20
C ALA A 85 1.77 3.30 -7.45
N LEU A 86 2.97 2.85 -7.84
CA LEU A 86 4.07 3.70 -8.28
C LEU A 86 4.95 2.97 -9.31
N LEU A 87 5.73 3.72 -10.06
CA LEU A 87 6.78 3.17 -10.92
C LEU A 87 8.11 3.12 -10.16
N HIS A 88 8.79 2.00 -10.27
CA HIS A 88 10.16 1.81 -9.83
C HIS A 88 11.14 1.87 -11.01
N GLY A 89 12.33 2.35 -10.76
CA GLY A 89 13.47 2.16 -11.64
C GLY A 89 13.86 0.68 -11.71
N PRO A 90 14.67 0.31 -12.71
CA PRO A 90 15.16 -1.06 -12.85
C PRO A 90 16.11 -1.44 -11.69
N LYS A 91 16.45 -2.72 -11.61
CA LYS A 91 17.33 -3.29 -10.58
C LYS A 91 18.69 -2.58 -10.52
N GLU A 92 19.22 -2.21 -11.67
CA GLU A 92 20.52 -1.52 -11.83
C GLU A 92 20.54 -0.16 -11.15
N LEU A 93 19.36 0.46 -10.95
CA LEU A 93 19.17 1.71 -10.21
C LEU A 93 18.64 1.48 -8.78
N GLY A 94 18.72 0.25 -8.26
CA GLY A 94 18.29 -0.08 -6.90
C GLY A 94 16.78 0.06 -6.68
N TYR A 95 15.95 -0.09 -7.72
CA TYR A 95 14.49 0.04 -7.65
C TYR A 95 14.01 1.38 -7.08
N ILE A 96 14.73 2.48 -7.32
CA ILE A 96 14.32 3.81 -6.85
C ILE A 96 12.90 4.14 -7.32
N ALA A 97 12.12 4.77 -6.46
CA ALA A 97 10.80 5.25 -6.82
C ALA A 97 10.89 6.39 -7.84
N ILE A 98 10.29 6.23 -9.02
CA ILE A 98 10.25 7.25 -10.09
C ILE A 98 9.04 8.16 -9.89
N THR A 99 7.92 7.60 -9.47
CA THR A 99 6.67 8.32 -9.21
C THR A 99 6.30 8.27 -7.73
N VAL A 100 5.30 9.05 -7.33
CA VAL A 100 4.86 9.13 -5.92
C VAL A 100 3.46 8.53 -5.81
N PRO A 101 3.24 7.49 -4.97
CA PRO A 101 1.91 6.92 -4.77
C PRO A 101 1.03 7.92 -4.01
N MET A 102 -0.28 7.87 -4.25
CA MET A 102 -1.21 8.83 -3.66
C MET A 102 -1.24 8.77 -2.13
N VAL A 103 -1.04 7.60 -1.54
CA VAL A 103 -0.93 7.41 -0.09
C VAL A 103 0.22 8.22 0.52
N ASN A 104 1.38 8.28 -0.16
CA ASN A 104 2.52 9.08 0.29
C ASN A 104 2.31 10.58 0.01
N VAL A 105 1.60 10.92 -1.07
CA VAL A 105 1.18 12.32 -1.34
C VAL A 105 0.32 12.82 -0.20
N ASP A 106 -0.74 12.08 0.16
CA ASP A 106 -1.66 12.47 1.22
C ASP A 106 -0.95 12.62 2.57
N ALA A 107 -0.10 11.67 2.95
CA ALA A 107 0.68 11.71 4.18
C ALA A 107 1.64 12.92 4.23
N THR A 108 2.37 13.16 3.13
CA THR A 108 3.32 14.28 3.01
C THR A 108 2.60 15.63 3.12
N ILE A 109 1.51 15.82 2.37
CA ILE A 109 0.73 17.06 2.38
C ILE A 109 0.10 17.29 3.76
N ALA A 110 -0.46 16.25 4.39
CA ALA A 110 -1.01 16.34 5.73
C ALA A 110 0.06 16.77 6.75
N GLY A 111 1.23 16.14 6.73
CA GLY A 111 2.34 16.48 7.61
C GLY A 111 2.87 17.91 7.39
N CYS A 112 2.93 18.39 6.15
CA CYS A 112 3.30 19.77 5.84
C CYS A 112 2.25 20.78 6.33
N CYS A 113 0.98 20.46 6.16
CA CYS A 113 -0.13 21.30 6.61
C CYS A 113 -0.16 21.42 8.14
N THR A 114 -0.05 20.29 8.86
CA THR A 114 -0.04 20.26 10.33
C THR A 114 1.11 21.10 10.91
N ARG A 115 2.26 21.13 10.25
CA ARG A 115 3.43 21.93 10.63
C ARG A 115 3.37 23.39 10.16
N GLY A 116 2.29 23.81 9.51
CA GLY A 116 2.12 25.18 9.00
C GLY A 116 3.06 25.55 7.85
N LEU A 117 3.68 24.56 7.17
CA LEU A 117 4.58 24.79 6.04
C LEU A 117 3.81 25.12 4.75
N ILE A 118 2.59 24.65 4.65
CA ILE A 118 1.63 24.94 3.58
C ILE A 118 0.27 25.26 4.20
N SER A 119 -0.51 26.09 3.53
CA SER A 119 -1.87 26.43 3.94
C SER A 119 -2.84 25.28 3.62
N ALA A 120 -3.98 25.25 4.31
CA ALA A 120 -5.06 24.28 4.03
C ALA A 120 -5.58 24.41 2.58
N ARG A 121 -5.57 25.63 2.01
CA ARG A 121 -5.93 25.88 0.60
C ARG A 121 -4.91 25.22 -0.34
N GLU A 122 -3.60 25.45 -0.13
CA GLU A 122 -2.55 24.80 -0.93
C GLU A 122 -2.61 23.29 -0.80
N ALA A 123 -2.82 22.75 0.40
CA ALA A 123 -2.95 21.31 0.65
C ALA A 123 -4.09 20.70 -0.17
N ARG A 124 -5.27 21.34 -0.22
CA ARG A 124 -6.41 20.87 -1.01
C ARG A 124 -6.08 20.85 -2.50
N HIS A 125 -5.58 21.95 -3.06
CA HIS A 125 -5.26 22.05 -4.49
C HIS A 125 -4.14 21.08 -4.91
N LEU A 126 -3.13 20.86 -4.08
CA LEU A 126 -2.08 19.89 -4.33
C LEU A 126 -2.61 18.46 -4.37
N LYS A 127 -3.54 18.11 -3.45
CA LYS A 127 -4.19 16.79 -3.45
C LYS A 127 -5.08 16.57 -4.68
N GLU A 128 -5.87 17.56 -5.05
CA GLU A 128 -6.70 17.54 -6.26
C GLU A 128 -5.84 17.36 -7.52
N SER A 129 -4.77 18.15 -7.63
CA SER A 129 -3.79 18.01 -8.71
C SER A 129 -3.16 16.62 -8.77
N ALA A 130 -2.73 16.07 -7.63
CA ALA A 130 -2.13 14.74 -7.58
C ALA A 130 -3.12 13.63 -7.99
N ARG A 131 -4.39 13.74 -7.60
CA ARG A 131 -5.45 12.78 -7.98
C ARG A 131 -5.80 12.83 -9.46
N SER A 132 -5.71 13.99 -10.10
CA SER A 132 -5.97 14.10 -11.53
C SER A 132 -4.86 13.52 -12.41
N LEU A 133 -3.68 13.19 -11.83
CA LEU A 133 -2.56 12.60 -12.54
C LEU A 133 -2.60 11.07 -12.46
N PHE A 134 -2.45 10.43 -13.61
CA PHE A 134 -2.26 8.98 -13.65
C PHE A 134 -1.00 8.59 -12.86
N PHE A 135 -1.01 7.49 -12.11
CA PHE A 135 0.07 7.14 -11.19
C PHE A 135 1.45 7.08 -11.85
N LYS A 136 1.54 6.69 -13.14
CA LYS A 136 2.81 6.65 -13.89
C LYS A 136 3.37 8.03 -14.23
N ALA A 137 2.57 9.08 -14.14
CA ALA A 137 2.98 10.48 -14.36
C ALA A 137 3.09 11.28 -13.05
N ARG A 138 2.68 10.72 -11.92
CA ARG A 138 2.58 11.42 -10.64
C ARG A 138 3.96 11.59 -10.00
N SER A 139 4.64 12.68 -10.33
CA SER A 139 5.86 13.15 -9.64
C SER A 139 5.56 14.45 -8.91
N TRP A 140 6.39 14.83 -7.92
CA TRP A 140 6.22 16.14 -7.25
C TRP A 140 6.27 17.31 -8.22
N ASN A 141 7.13 17.23 -9.25
CA ASN A 141 7.17 18.25 -10.31
C ASN A 141 5.82 18.34 -11.04
N ALA A 142 5.27 17.19 -11.44
CA ALA A 142 4.00 17.15 -12.16
C ALA A 142 2.84 17.64 -11.27
N VAL A 143 2.81 17.21 -10.00
CA VAL A 143 1.78 17.65 -9.03
C VAL A 143 1.77 19.17 -8.86
N VAL A 144 2.94 19.79 -8.67
CA VAL A 144 3.02 21.25 -8.49
C VAL A 144 2.75 21.98 -9.82
N ALA A 145 3.28 21.49 -10.93
CA ALA A 145 3.08 22.13 -12.25
C ALA A 145 1.63 22.06 -12.75
N ASN A 146 0.91 20.97 -12.41
CA ASN A 146 -0.49 20.79 -12.78
C ASN A 146 -1.47 21.55 -11.86
N CYS A 147 -0.98 22.21 -10.82
CA CYS A 147 -1.80 22.95 -9.86
C CYS A 147 -1.93 24.43 -10.31
N SER A 148 -2.97 24.74 -11.07
CA SER A 148 -3.22 26.10 -11.61
C SER A 148 -3.44 27.18 -10.55
N GLU A 149 -3.87 26.79 -9.36
CA GLU A 149 -4.19 27.68 -8.25
C GLU A 149 -2.95 28.16 -7.46
N ILE A 150 -1.77 27.63 -7.79
CA ILE A 150 -0.51 28.00 -7.15
C ILE A 150 0.18 29.08 -7.98
N ALA A 151 0.46 30.23 -7.36
CA ALA A 151 1.24 31.28 -8.00
C ALA A 151 2.64 30.76 -8.39
N SER A 152 3.12 31.15 -9.59
CA SER A 152 4.40 30.65 -10.13
C SER A 152 5.59 30.94 -9.20
N GLY A 153 5.60 32.04 -8.47
CA GLY A 153 6.62 32.37 -7.47
C GLY A 153 6.63 31.43 -6.25
N ARG A 154 5.50 30.79 -5.90
CA ARG A 154 5.37 29.85 -4.78
C ARG A 154 5.69 28.40 -5.18
N ALA A 155 5.59 28.05 -6.46
CA ALA A 155 5.73 26.69 -6.96
C ALA A 155 7.09 26.05 -6.58
N ASN A 156 8.20 26.76 -6.79
CA ASN A 156 9.53 26.26 -6.46
C ASN A 156 9.72 26.02 -4.95
N GLU A 157 9.16 26.89 -4.13
CA GLU A 157 9.21 26.75 -2.67
C GLU A 157 8.38 25.52 -2.21
N LEU A 158 7.17 25.35 -2.75
CA LEU A 158 6.34 24.18 -2.45
C LEU A 158 7.03 22.88 -2.85
N LEU A 159 7.67 22.85 -4.02
CA LEU A 159 8.42 21.69 -4.46
C LEU A 159 9.55 21.32 -3.46
N ARG A 160 10.27 22.32 -2.98
CA ARG A 160 11.32 22.13 -1.98
C ARG A 160 10.73 21.65 -0.66
N ILE A 161 9.62 22.25 -0.19
CA ILE A 161 8.93 21.84 1.04
C ILE A 161 8.49 20.38 0.95
N LEU A 162 7.77 19.99 -0.11
CA LEU A 162 7.23 18.65 -0.29
C LEU A 162 8.34 17.59 -0.35
N ARG A 163 9.43 17.86 -1.06
CA ARG A 163 10.55 16.94 -1.17
C ARG A 163 11.32 16.77 0.15
N HIS A 164 11.58 17.89 0.84
CA HIS A 164 12.32 17.86 2.10
C HIS A 164 11.52 17.22 3.23
N ASN A 165 10.21 17.29 3.16
CA ASN A 165 9.31 16.78 4.19
C ASN A 165 8.52 15.54 3.71
N TYR A 166 9.09 14.81 2.76
CA TYR A 166 8.47 13.60 2.22
C TYR A 166 8.21 12.58 3.32
N VAL A 167 6.98 12.06 3.33
CA VAL A 167 6.56 10.97 4.22
C VAL A 167 6.35 9.72 3.37
N ASP A 168 7.17 8.71 3.61
CA ASP A 168 7.01 7.40 2.99
C ASP A 168 6.11 6.51 3.85
N GLN A 169 4.80 6.70 3.70
CA GLN A 169 3.81 5.93 4.46
C GLN A 169 3.86 4.44 4.12
N LYS A 170 4.15 4.10 2.85
CA LYS A 170 4.31 2.69 2.45
C LYS A 170 5.46 2.03 3.22
N ASN A 171 6.59 2.70 3.33
CA ASN A 171 7.71 2.18 4.11
C ASN A 171 7.40 2.09 5.61
N ALA A 172 6.74 3.10 6.18
CA ALA A 172 6.34 3.08 7.59
C ALA A 172 5.45 1.89 7.91
N ASP A 173 4.41 1.65 7.10
CA ASP A 173 3.48 0.53 7.28
C ASP A 173 4.18 -0.83 7.05
N ALA A 174 5.09 -0.91 6.07
CA ALA A 174 5.87 -2.12 5.81
C ALA A 174 6.77 -2.48 7.02
N MET A 175 7.43 -1.49 7.62
CA MET A 175 8.25 -1.70 8.81
C MET A 175 7.40 -2.11 10.02
N ALA A 176 6.22 -1.53 10.19
CA ALA A 176 5.28 -1.93 11.24
C ALA A 176 4.82 -3.39 11.06
N LEU A 177 4.59 -3.84 9.82
CA LEU A 177 4.26 -5.24 9.54
C LEU A 177 5.43 -6.17 9.87
N ILE A 178 6.66 -5.81 9.51
CA ILE A 178 7.84 -6.62 9.84
C ILE A 178 7.98 -6.76 11.36
N ASP A 179 7.70 -5.70 12.12
CA ASP A 179 7.72 -5.75 13.57
C ASP A 179 6.60 -6.63 14.15
N ALA A 180 5.38 -6.53 13.61
CA ALA A 180 4.27 -7.41 13.97
C ALA A 180 4.57 -8.89 13.71
N LEU A 181 5.25 -9.22 12.59
CA LEU A 181 5.64 -10.59 12.27
C LEU A 181 6.62 -11.20 13.29
N ARG A 182 7.46 -10.41 13.95
CA ARG A 182 8.34 -10.90 15.02
C ARG A 182 7.57 -11.44 16.23
N HIS A 183 6.32 -11.03 16.37
CA HIS A 183 5.43 -11.40 17.47
C HIS A 183 4.24 -12.23 16.97
N ALA A 184 4.34 -12.83 15.78
CA ALA A 184 3.24 -13.53 15.13
C ALA A 184 2.69 -14.71 15.95
N ASP A 185 3.49 -15.34 16.81
CA ASP A 185 3.05 -16.41 17.71
C ASP A 185 2.00 -15.97 18.73
N ALA A 186 1.86 -14.66 18.98
CA ALA A 186 0.81 -14.12 19.84
C ALA A 186 -0.57 -14.01 19.14
N TYR A 187 -0.61 -14.21 17.83
CA TYR A 187 -1.84 -14.13 17.06
C TYR A 187 -2.42 -15.54 16.90
N SER A 188 -3.58 -15.74 17.49
CA SER A 188 -4.35 -16.96 17.23
C SER A 188 -5.00 -16.86 15.86
N PRO A 189 -4.99 -17.94 15.04
CA PRO A 189 -5.72 -17.97 13.80
C PRO A 189 -7.21 -17.75 14.10
N PRO A 190 -7.91 -17.07 13.18
CA PRO A 190 -9.31 -16.73 13.39
C PRO A 190 -10.20 -17.95 13.29
N THR A 191 -11.46 -17.72 13.66
CA THR A 191 -12.58 -18.61 13.58
C THR A 191 -12.56 -19.52 12.35
N HIS A 192 -12.84 -20.80 12.56
CA HIS A 192 -12.99 -21.79 11.51
C HIS A 192 -13.98 -21.32 10.44
N PHE A 193 -13.53 -21.20 9.21
CA PHE A 193 -14.36 -21.12 8.03
C PHE A 193 -14.04 -22.28 7.10
N GLU A 194 -15.03 -22.72 6.33
CA GLU A 194 -14.84 -23.79 5.36
C GLU A 194 -14.18 -23.21 4.09
N PHE A 195 -12.97 -23.69 3.77
CA PHE A 195 -12.29 -23.32 2.54
C PHE A 195 -12.96 -23.97 1.33
N ASN A 196 -13.69 -23.21 0.55
CA ASN A 196 -14.35 -23.71 -0.66
C ASN A 196 -13.35 -23.92 -1.80
N ARG A 197 -13.05 -25.17 -2.16
CA ARG A 197 -12.24 -25.57 -3.30
C ARG A 197 -13.05 -25.48 -4.57
N THR A 198 -12.81 -24.44 -5.38
CA THR A 198 -13.43 -24.32 -6.71
C THR A 198 -12.61 -25.09 -7.75
N SER A 199 -13.20 -25.34 -8.94
CA SER A 199 -12.52 -25.99 -10.09
C SER A 199 -11.22 -25.32 -10.55
N LEU A 200 -11.01 -24.06 -10.19
CA LEU A 200 -9.77 -23.31 -10.47
C LEU A 200 -8.67 -23.58 -9.43
N TRP A 201 -9.02 -24.14 -8.29
CA TRP A 201 -8.05 -24.57 -7.26
C TRP A 201 -7.61 -25.98 -7.58
N ARG A 202 -6.43 -26.15 -8.16
CA ARG A 202 -5.84 -27.46 -8.43
C ARG A 202 -4.96 -27.87 -7.26
N ASP A 203 -5.16 -29.10 -6.79
CA ASP A 203 -4.26 -29.78 -5.84
C ASP A 203 -3.17 -30.47 -6.71
N ASP A 204 -2.14 -29.75 -7.16
CA ASP A 204 -0.98 -30.32 -7.86
C ASP A 204 0.07 -30.75 -6.84
#